data_846a8cac8cb9c88b1b62f96ee743f1fc
#
_entry.id   846a8cac8cb9c88b1b62f96ee743f1fc
#
_cell.length_a   1.000
_cell.length_b   1.000
_cell.length_c   1.000
_cell.angle_alpha   90.00
_cell.angle_beta   90.00
_cell.angle_gamma   90.00
#
_symmetry.space_group_name_H-M   'P 1'
#
loop_
_entity.id
_entity.type
_entity.pdbx_description
1 polymer ?
#
loop_
_entity_poly.entity_id
_entity_poly.type
_entity_poly.pdbx_seq_one_letter_code
_entity_poly.pdbx_strand_id
1 'polypeptide(L)'
;MSMSVTGAQTCFMIFATLMGLSLSSIFIMYTGESVAKVFFITAGTFGAMSIYGHTTKRDLTSMGSFLIMGVVGLLIASIANIFMKSSAMQFIISIIGVGIFTLLTAYDSQKIKALYYQTQSSAEVTQKLAIYGSFTLYMDFINLFVFLLQLLGVRRND
;
A
#
# COMPACT_ATOMS: atom_id res chain seq x y z
N MET A 1 -10.83 -1.94 19.14
CA MET A 1 -9.64 -2.80 19.24
C MET A 1 -9.44 -3.26 20.67
N SER A 2 -9.43 -4.55 20.87
CA SER A 2 -9.20 -5.14 22.20
C SER A 2 -7.71 -5.30 22.54
N MET A 3 -6.83 -5.07 21.57
CA MET A 3 -5.39 -5.29 21.71
C MET A 3 -4.74 -4.10 22.40
N SER A 4 -3.72 -4.38 23.25
CA SER A 4 -2.93 -3.33 23.88
C SER A 4 -2.05 -2.61 22.85
N VAL A 5 -1.56 -1.41 23.19
CA VAL A 5 -0.64 -0.66 22.34
C VAL A 5 0.61 -1.51 22.05
N THR A 6 1.20 -2.12 23.10
CA THR A 6 2.37 -2.96 22.95
C THR A 6 2.09 -4.16 22.04
N GLY A 7 0.93 -4.79 22.20
CA GLY A 7 0.52 -5.91 21.34
C GLY A 7 0.40 -5.49 19.88
N ALA A 8 -0.21 -4.34 19.63
CA ALA A 8 -0.37 -3.82 18.26
C ALA A 8 0.99 -3.50 17.63
N GLN A 9 1.89 -2.87 18.37
CA GLN A 9 3.25 -2.58 17.91
C GLN A 9 4.01 -3.86 17.58
N THR A 10 3.91 -4.87 18.44
CA THR A 10 4.57 -6.15 18.24
C THR A 10 4.06 -6.84 16.98
N CYS A 11 2.73 -6.86 16.79
CA CYS A 11 2.13 -7.43 15.58
C CYS A 11 2.58 -6.70 14.31
N PHE A 12 2.64 -5.37 14.35
CA PHE A 12 3.12 -4.57 13.22
C PHE A 12 4.58 -4.92 12.90
N MET A 13 5.44 -4.98 13.90
CA MET A 13 6.86 -5.29 13.70
C MET A 13 7.07 -6.69 13.15
N ILE A 14 6.33 -7.66 13.65
CA ILE A 14 6.38 -9.04 13.13
C ILE A 14 5.94 -9.07 11.67
N PHE A 15 4.83 -8.40 11.36
CA PHE A 15 4.31 -8.34 9.99
C PHE A 15 5.32 -7.67 9.06
N ALA A 16 5.90 -6.53 9.47
CA ALA A 16 6.88 -5.80 8.67
C ALA A 16 8.12 -6.65 8.41
N THR A 17 8.58 -7.41 9.40
CA THR A 17 9.73 -8.29 9.27
C THR A 17 9.44 -9.42 8.29
N LEU A 18 8.29 -10.07 8.40
CA LEU A 18 7.88 -11.12 7.48
C LEU A 18 7.72 -10.60 6.06
N MET A 19 7.14 -9.41 5.92
CA MET A 19 6.98 -8.77 4.62
C MET A 19 8.34 -8.43 3.99
N GLY A 20 9.27 -7.93 4.79
CA GLY A 20 10.63 -7.64 4.32
C GLY A 20 11.34 -8.89 3.81
N LEU A 21 11.21 -10.00 4.54
CA LEU A 21 11.78 -11.28 4.12
C LEU A 21 11.15 -11.76 2.82
N SER A 22 9.83 -11.64 2.69
CA SER A 22 9.12 -12.01 1.46
C SER A 22 9.55 -11.15 0.29
N LEU A 23 9.70 -9.84 0.51
CA LEU A 23 10.08 -8.90 -0.55
C LEU A 23 11.56 -9.02 -0.94
N SER A 24 12.38 -9.68 -0.13
CA SER A 24 13.81 -9.87 -0.48
C SER A 24 13.98 -10.63 -1.79
N SER A 25 13.01 -11.46 -2.18
CA SER A 25 13.02 -12.15 -3.46
C SER A 25 13.02 -11.19 -4.66
N ILE A 26 12.56 -9.96 -4.48
CA ILE A 26 12.58 -8.93 -5.51
C ILE A 26 14.00 -8.66 -5.99
N PHE A 27 14.98 -8.69 -5.09
CA PHE A 27 16.40 -8.46 -5.47
C PHE A 27 16.97 -9.58 -6.29
N ILE A 28 16.35 -10.76 -6.25
CA ILE A 28 16.72 -11.88 -7.11
C ILE A 28 16.11 -11.73 -8.50
N MET A 29 14.87 -11.22 -8.57
CA MET A 29 14.09 -11.14 -9.82
C MET A 29 14.41 -9.89 -10.64
N TYR A 30 14.72 -8.77 -9.98
CA TYR A 30 14.90 -7.46 -10.62
C TYR A 30 16.30 -6.94 -10.35
N THR A 31 16.80 -6.09 -11.27
CA THR A 31 18.10 -5.44 -11.06
C THR A 31 18.03 -4.47 -9.88
N GLY A 32 19.12 -4.38 -9.11
CA GLY A 32 19.18 -3.46 -7.97
C GLY A 32 18.97 -2.00 -8.37
N GLU A 33 19.48 -1.61 -9.55
CA GLU A 33 19.29 -0.26 -10.07
C GLU A 33 17.83 0.04 -10.32
N SER A 34 17.07 -0.89 -10.94
CA SER A 34 15.65 -0.66 -11.20
C SER A 34 14.83 -0.67 -9.92
N VAL A 35 15.20 -1.51 -8.94
CA VAL A 35 14.53 -1.52 -7.63
C VAL A 35 14.67 -0.16 -6.95
N ALA A 36 15.90 0.39 -6.93
CA ALA A 36 16.14 1.71 -6.32
C ALA A 36 15.37 2.81 -7.05
N LYS A 37 15.39 2.81 -8.38
CA LYS A 37 14.67 3.79 -9.19
C LYS A 37 13.17 3.75 -8.91
N VAL A 38 12.59 2.56 -8.92
CA VAL A 38 11.15 2.38 -8.67
C VAL A 38 10.80 2.75 -7.24
N PHE A 39 11.68 2.46 -6.29
CA PHE A 39 11.46 2.87 -4.90
C PHE A 39 11.33 4.39 -4.79
N PHE A 40 12.20 5.16 -5.44
CA PHE A 40 12.12 6.61 -5.40
C PHE A 40 10.88 7.14 -6.12
N ILE A 41 10.48 6.52 -7.23
CA ILE A 41 9.24 6.88 -7.93
C ILE A 41 8.04 6.63 -7.02
N THR A 42 8.03 5.48 -6.35
CA THR A 42 6.97 5.11 -5.41
C THR A 42 6.90 6.09 -4.25
N ALA A 43 8.06 6.44 -3.69
CA ALA A 43 8.14 7.38 -2.57
C ALA A 43 7.59 8.75 -2.97
N GLY A 44 7.93 9.23 -4.17
CA GLY A 44 7.42 10.49 -4.69
C GLY A 44 5.90 10.48 -4.90
N THR A 45 5.39 9.43 -5.53
CA THR A 45 3.96 9.26 -5.77
C THR A 45 3.19 9.13 -4.46
N PHE A 46 3.68 8.28 -3.57
CA PHE A 46 3.08 8.07 -2.26
C PHE A 46 3.05 9.36 -1.44
N GLY A 47 4.18 10.06 -1.38
CA GLY A 47 4.30 11.32 -0.65
C GLY A 47 3.35 12.38 -1.19
N ALA A 48 3.30 12.55 -2.51
CA ALA A 48 2.41 13.52 -3.15
C ALA A 48 0.94 13.21 -2.85
N MET A 49 0.55 11.95 -2.96
CA MET A 49 -0.84 11.54 -2.74
C MET A 49 -1.22 11.58 -1.26
N SER A 50 -0.28 11.29 -0.36
CA SER A 50 -0.51 11.45 1.08
C SER A 50 -0.77 12.91 1.44
N ILE A 51 0.03 13.82 0.90
CA ILE A 51 -0.15 15.26 1.11
C ILE A 51 -1.48 15.71 0.53
N TYR A 52 -1.81 15.25 -0.68
CA TYR A 52 -3.10 15.58 -1.30
C TYR A 52 -4.27 15.12 -0.43
N GLY A 53 -4.26 13.88 0.03
CA GLY A 53 -5.33 13.35 0.87
C GLY A 53 -5.45 14.07 2.20
N HIS A 54 -4.32 14.50 2.76
CA HIS A 54 -4.28 15.22 4.03
C HIS A 54 -4.79 16.67 3.91
N THR A 55 -4.54 17.31 2.77
CA THR A 55 -4.81 18.75 2.61
C THR A 55 -6.04 19.06 1.78
N THR A 56 -6.54 18.12 0.99
CA THR A 56 -7.69 18.36 0.12
C THR A 56 -8.95 18.65 0.93
N LYS A 57 -9.75 19.59 0.45
CA LYS A 57 -11.08 19.88 1.01
C LYS A 57 -12.16 18.97 0.43
N ARG A 58 -11.83 18.23 -0.61
CA ARG A 58 -12.76 17.30 -1.26
C ARG A 58 -12.94 16.07 -0.37
N ASP A 59 -14.21 15.66 -0.20
CA ASP A 59 -14.51 14.45 0.58
C ASP A 59 -14.24 13.21 -0.28
N LEU A 60 -13.27 12.39 0.13
CA LEU A 60 -12.89 11.19 -0.60
C LEU A 60 -13.62 9.93 -0.09
N THR A 61 -14.51 10.08 0.89
CA THR A 61 -15.18 8.95 1.54
C THR A 61 -15.94 8.09 0.54
N SER A 62 -16.59 8.71 -0.45
CA SER A 62 -17.37 7.98 -1.46
C SER A 62 -16.52 7.08 -2.35
N MET A 63 -15.22 7.35 -2.46
CA MET A 63 -14.30 6.50 -3.23
C MET A 63 -13.94 5.20 -2.52
N GLY A 64 -14.13 5.17 -1.19
CA GLY A 64 -13.66 4.06 -0.38
C GLY A 64 -14.22 2.71 -0.80
N SER A 65 -15.56 2.62 -0.96
CA SER A 65 -16.18 1.35 -1.39
C SER A 65 -15.72 0.93 -2.78
N PHE A 66 -15.62 1.88 -3.71
CA PHE A 66 -15.15 1.59 -5.07
C PHE A 66 -13.72 1.07 -5.05
N LEU A 67 -12.84 1.71 -4.27
CA LEU A 67 -11.44 1.31 -4.20
C LEU A 67 -11.27 -0.05 -3.53
N ILE A 68 -12.04 -0.33 -2.48
CA ILE A 68 -12.01 -1.64 -1.83
C ILE A 68 -12.48 -2.73 -2.78
N MET A 69 -13.53 -2.49 -3.55
CA MET A 69 -13.98 -3.41 -4.59
C MET A 69 -12.88 -3.64 -5.63
N GLY A 70 -12.16 -2.57 -5.99
CA GLY A 70 -11.03 -2.67 -6.90
C GLY A 70 -9.92 -3.55 -6.35
N VAL A 71 -9.59 -3.42 -5.07
CA VAL A 71 -8.58 -4.27 -4.42
C VAL A 71 -8.99 -5.74 -4.45
N VAL A 72 -10.26 -6.02 -4.13
CA VAL A 72 -10.79 -7.39 -4.18
C VAL A 72 -10.71 -7.93 -5.60
N GLY A 73 -11.09 -7.11 -6.59
CA GLY A 73 -10.99 -7.48 -8.00
C GLY A 73 -9.56 -7.77 -8.43
N LEU A 74 -8.60 -6.95 -7.99
CA LEU A 74 -7.18 -7.18 -8.28
C LEU A 74 -6.70 -8.50 -7.67
N LEU A 75 -7.12 -8.79 -6.45
CA LEU A 75 -6.74 -10.03 -5.78
C LEU A 75 -7.26 -11.23 -6.55
N ILE A 76 -8.53 -11.21 -6.94
CA ILE A 76 -9.14 -12.29 -7.72
C ILE A 76 -8.44 -12.44 -9.07
N ALA A 77 -8.20 -11.33 -9.77
CA ALA A 77 -7.53 -11.34 -11.07
C ALA A 77 -6.10 -11.87 -10.95
N SER A 78 -5.38 -11.49 -9.89
CA SER A 78 -4.01 -11.96 -9.65
C SER A 78 -3.97 -13.46 -9.40
N ILE A 79 -4.91 -13.97 -8.61
CA ILE A 79 -5.02 -15.40 -8.36
C ILE A 79 -5.34 -16.15 -9.65
N ALA A 80 -6.30 -15.65 -10.43
CA ALA A 80 -6.65 -16.24 -11.72
C ALA A 80 -5.45 -16.26 -12.67
N ASN A 81 -4.65 -15.19 -12.66
CA ASN A 81 -3.49 -15.09 -13.55
C ASN A 81 -2.36 -16.04 -13.16
N ILE A 82 -2.28 -16.49 -11.92
CA ILE A 82 -1.34 -17.52 -11.51
C ILE A 82 -1.56 -18.77 -12.35
N PHE A 83 -2.81 -19.11 -12.60
CA PHE A 83 -3.20 -20.28 -13.42
C PHE A 83 -3.08 -20.00 -14.92
N MET A 84 -3.42 -18.80 -15.35
CA MET A 84 -3.39 -18.41 -16.76
C MET A 84 -1.99 -18.09 -17.27
N LYS A 85 -1.12 -17.61 -16.41
CA LYS A 85 0.26 -17.21 -16.73
C LYS A 85 0.34 -16.24 -17.90
N SER A 86 -0.62 -15.32 -18.01
CA SER A 86 -0.69 -14.34 -19.08
C SER A 86 0.13 -13.09 -18.71
N SER A 87 1.11 -12.75 -19.54
CA SER A 87 1.89 -11.52 -19.34
C SER A 87 1.08 -10.27 -19.67
N ALA A 88 0.17 -10.35 -20.65
CA ALA A 88 -0.72 -9.24 -20.97
C ALA A 88 -1.66 -8.94 -19.79
N MET A 89 -2.21 -9.97 -19.16
CA MET A 89 -3.07 -9.81 -17.99
C MET A 89 -2.29 -9.23 -16.83
N GLN A 90 -1.06 -9.68 -16.60
CA GLN A 90 -0.21 -9.15 -15.54
C GLN A 90 0.08 -7.65 -15.74
N PHE A 91 0.30 -7.24 -16.98
CA PHE A 91 0.52 -5.83 -17.30
C PHE A 91 -0.71 -4.98 -16.96
N ILE A 92 -1.90 -5.46 -17.35
CA ILE A 92 -3.17 -4.78 -17.07
C ILE A 92 -3.41 -4.69 -15.55
N ILE A 93 -3.20 -5.79 -14.84
CA ILE A 93 -3.35 -5.83 -13.38
C ILE A 93 -2.42 -4.80 -12.72
N SER A 94 -1.19 -4.71 -13.20
CA SER A 94 -0.21 -3.78 -12.64
C SER A 94 -0.62 -2.32 -12.86
N ILE A 95 -1.12 -1.97 -14.05
CA ILE A 95 -1.59 -0.61 -14.33
C ILE A 95 -2.77 -0.26 -13.42
N ILE A 96 -3.75 -1.13 -13.33
CA ILE A 96 -4.93 -0.91 -12.49
C ILE A 96 -4.52 -0.84 -11.02
N GLY A 97 -3.59 -1.71 -10.62
CA GLY A 97 -3.07 -1.71 -9.24
C GLY A 97 -2.41 -0.40 -8.86
N VAL A 98 -1.58 0.16 -9.74
CA VAL A 98 -0.95 1.46 -9.50
C VAL A 98 -2.02 2.54 -9.30
N GLY A 99 -3.03 2.57 -10.16
CA GLY A 99 -4.12 3.54 -10.04
C GLY A 99 -4.89 3.40 -8.73
N ILE A 100 -5.27 2.18 -8.38
CA ILE A 100 -6.05 1.92 -7.17
C ILE A 100 -5.26 2.28 -5.91
N PHE A 101 -4.00 1.84 -5.81
CA PHE A 101 -3.22 2.11 -4.58
C PHE A 101 -2.76 3.56 -4.49
N THR A 102 -2.59 4.25 -5.62
CA THR A 102 -2.36 5.70 -5.63
C THR A 102 -3.57 6.42 -5.02
N LEU A 103 -4.77 6.08 -5.47
CA LEU A 103 -5.99 6.68 -4.94
C LEU A 103 -6.26 6.27 -3.49
N LEU A 104 -5.95 5.02 -3.13
CA LEU A 104 -6.08 4.55 -1.75
C LEU A 104 -5.16 5.31 -0.80
N THR A 105 -3.97 5.68 -1.26
CA THR A 105 -3.05 6.47 -0.44
C THR A 105 -3.70 7.81 -0.05
N ALA A 106 -4.32 8.49 -0.99
CA ALA A 106 -5.04 9.74 -0.70
C ALA A 106 -6.24 9.50 0.21
N TYR A 107 -7.03 8.47 -0.09
CA TYR A 107 -8.21 8.12 0.69
C TYR A 107 -7.83 7.76 2.13
N ASP A 108 -6.83 6.90 2.31
CA ASP A 108 -6.42 6.46 3.63
C ASP A 108 -5.80 7.59 4.43
N SER A 109 -5.03 8.48 3.79
CA SER A 109 -4.46 9.65 4.46
C SER A 109 -5.56 10.57 5.00
N GLN A 110 -6.60 10.80 4.21
CA GLN A 110 -7.74 11.61 4.65
C GLN A 110 -8.51 10.92 5.78
N LYS A 111 -8.74 9.61 5.65
CA LYS A 111 -9.46 8.83 6.65
C LYS A 111 -8.74 8.82 8.00
N ILE A 112 -7.44 8.64 7.99
CA ILE A 112 -6.62 8.64 9.21
C ILE A 112 -6.69 9.99 9.88
N LYS A 113 -6.59 11.06 9.11
CA LYS A 113 -6.73 12.43 9.63
C LYS A 113 -8.09 12.64 10.30
N ALA A 114 -9.16 12.21 9.63
CA ALA A 114 -10.51 12.34 10.16
C ALA A 114 -10.68 11.56 11.47
N LEU A 115 -10.17 10.32 11.51
CA LEU A 115 -10.24 9.48 12.70
C LEU A 115 -9.46 10.10 13.86
N TYR A 116 -8.32 10.70 13.58
CA TYR A 116 -7.51 11.37 14.61
C TYR A 116 -8.31 12.49 15.27
N TYR A 117 -8.97 13.34 14.48
CA TYR A 117 -9.76 14.44 15.01
C TYR A 117 -11.02 13.99 15.74
N GLN A 118 -11.57 12.84 15.36
CA GLN A 118 -12.78 12.30 16.01
C GLN A 118 -12.48 11.58 17.32
N THR A 119 -11.25 11.08 17.51
CA THR A 119 -10.93 10.13 18.59
C THR A 119 -9.94 10.70 19.60
N GLN A 120 -9.94 11.99 19.87
CA GLN A 120 -9.00 12.62 20.81
C GLN A 120 -9.42 12.42 22.28
N SER A 121 -9.76 11.18 22.66
CA SER A 121 -10.27 10.92 23.99
C SER A 121 -9.22 10.44 24.97
N SER A 122 -8.15 9.79 24.51
CA SER A 122 -7.08 9.32 25.39
C SER A 122 -5.78 9.11 24.60
N ALA A 123 -4.65 9.11 25.35
CA ALA A 123 -3.35 8.85 24.75
C ALA A 123 -3.25 7.43 24.19
N GLU A 124 -3.86 6.46 24.87
CA GLU A 124 -3.86 5.07 24.42
C GLU A 124 -4.57 4.90 23.06
N VAL A 125 -5.75 5.50 22.91
CA VAL A 125 -6.51 5.44 21.67
C VAL A 125 -5.75 6.12 20.53
N THR A 126 -5.12 7.27 20.82
CA THR A 126 -4.32 7.99 19.82
C THR A 126 -3.13 7.16 19.36
N GLN A 127 -2.45 6.46 20.27
CA GLN A 127 -1.34 5.59 19.93
C GLN A 127 -1.77 4.41 19.06
N LYS A 128 -2.90 3.78 19.39
CA LYS A 128 -3.46 2.69 18.59
C LYS A 128 -3.84 3.16 17.19
N LEU A 129 -4.39 4.36 17.09
CA LEU A 129 -4.75 4.94 15.81
C LEU A 129 -3.52 5.23 14.98
N ALA A 130 -2.43 5.71 15.61
CA ALA A 130 -1.16 5.94 14.90
C ALA A 130 -0.60 4.63 14.35
N ILE A 131 -0.67 3.54 15.11
CA ILE A 131 -0.22 2.22 14.65
C ILE A 131 -1.08 1.72 13.50
N TYR A 132 -2.40 1.85 13.61
CA TYR A 132 -3.33 1.47 12.55
C TYR A 132 -3.05 2.26 11.27
N GLY A 133 -2.88 3.58 11.40
CA GLY A 133 -2.60 4.44 10.26
C GLY A 133 -1.28 4.09 9.60
N SER A 134 -0.24 3.86 10.41
CA SER A 134 1.07 3.45 9.89
C SER A 134 0.99 2.13 9.14
N PHE A 135 0.27 1.16 9.69
CA PHE A 135 0.08 -0.15 9.05
C PHE A 135 -0.65 0.01 7.71
N THR A 136 -1.73 0.79 7.69
CA THR A 136 -2.53 0.99 6.48
C THR A 136 -1.70 1.66 5.38
N LEU A 137 -0.98 2.72 5.72
CA LEU A 137 -0.14 3.42 4.75
C LEU A 137 1.05 2.58 4.31
N TYR A 138 1.61 1.78 5.23
CA TYR A 138 2.67 0.83 4.89
C TYR A 138 2.19 -0.15 3.81
N MET A 139 1.00 -0.71 3.99
CA MET A 139 0.42 -1.63 3.01
C MET A 139 0.19 -0.95 1.66
N ASP A 140 -0.33 0.29 1.69
CA ASP A 140 -0.53 1.05 0.45
C ASP A 140 0.80 1.27 -0.28
N PHE A 141 1.86 1.64 0.47
CA PHE A 141 3.18 1.86 -0.10
C PHE A 141 3.74 0.58 -0.72
N ILE A 142 3.69 -0.52 0.02
CA ILE A 142 4.25 -1.79 -0.44
C ILE A 142 3.53 -2.28 -1.70
N ASN A 143 2.21 -2.21 -1.71
CA ASN A 143 1.44 -2.63 -2.89
C ASN A 143 1.72 -1.73 -4.09
N LEU A 144 1.78 -0.42 -3.88
CA LEU A 144 2.12 0.53 -4.94
C LEU A 144 3.53 0.24 -5.49
N PHE A 145 4.49 0.02 -4.59
CA PHE A 145 5.86 -0.31 -4.98
C PHE A 145 5.92 -1.58 -5.82
N VAL A 146 5.26 -2.64 -5.38
CA VAL A 146 5.28 -3.93 -6.09
C VAL A 146 4.67 -3.79 -7.48
N PHE A 147 3.52 -3.09 -7.61
CA PHE A 147 2.90 -2.91 -8.92
C PHE A 147 3.73 -2.01 -9.84
N LEU A 148 4.33 -0.95 -9.30
CA LEU A 148 5.23 -0.10 -10.09
C LEU A 148 6.47 -0.88 -10.52
N LEU A 149 7.00 -1.73 -9.65
CA LEU A 149 8.14 -2.57 -9.99
C LEU A 149 7.80 -3.54 -11.11
N GLN A 150 6.60 -4.12 -11.09
CA GLN A 150 6.15 -5.01 -12.17
C GLN A 150 6.01 -4.27 -13.50
N LEU A 151 5.65 -2.97 -13.47
CA LEU A 151 5.53 -2.17 -14.68
C LEU A 151 6.87 -1.64 -15.18
N LEU A 152 7.70 -1.11 -14.28
CA LEU A 152 8.88 -0.32 -14.63
C LEU A 152 10.19 -1.04 -14.33
N GLY A 153 10.16 -2.07 -13.51
CA GLY A 153 11.37 -2.78 -13.12
C GLY A 153 11.97 -3.57 -14.28
N VAL A 154 13.28 -3.66 -14.27
CA VAL A 154 14.02 -4.47 -15.25
C VAL A 154 14.37 -5.79 -14.60
N ARG A 155 13.88 -6.88 -15.18
CA ARG A 155 14.17 -8.23 -14.67
C ARG A 155 15.61 -8.60 -14.97
N ARG A 156 16.22 -9.32 -14.05
CA ARG A 156 17.57 -9.86 -14.28
C ARG A 156 17.49 -10.94 -15.34
N ASN A 157 18.35 -10.83 -16.33
CA ASN A 157 18.53 -11.84 -17.35
C ASN A 157 19.79 -12.65 -17.00
N ASP A 158 19.61 -13.76 -16.34
CA ASP A 158 20.76 -14.63 -15.99
C ASP A 158 20.81 -15.85 -16.89
#